data_901a1abfb2eb3cb8e599f2487ce68478
#
_entry.id   901a1abfb2eb3cb8e599f2487ce68478
#
_cell.length_a   1.000
_cell.length_b   1.000
_cell.length_c   1.000
_cell.angle_alpha   90.00
_cell.angle_beta   90.00
_cell.angle_gamma   90.00
#
_symmetry.space_group_name_H-M   'P 1'
#
loop_
_entity.id
_entity.type
_entity.pdbx_description
1 polymer ?
#
loop_
_entity_poly.entity_id
_entity_poly.type
_entity_poly.pdbx_seq_one_letter_code
_entity_poly.pdbx_strand_id
1 'polypeptide(L)'
;MIRIYDVANSKWYTQNATGQVPEKRRRFCAGVTWAADRSSYNVYLYGGMGMAPNTAGFDDVYILSMPSFTWLKWYPTDPSAPAFPHHSLSCNVISGSQMLIIGGTFETSDACDAPSVWGTHNLNLGKDDATNSLWAFFNPNLTSYKVPPELLAKIGGKYVHPARPSLRFPVAYPFQLSR
;
A
#
# COMPACT_ATOMS: atom_id res chain seq x y z
N MET A 1 -13.75 -8.30 -1.62
CA MET A 1 -14.20 -8.61 -0.26
C MET A 1 -12.99 -8.86 0.62
N ILE A 2 -12.92 -8.22 1.78
CA ILE A 2 -11.82 -8.28 2.74
C ILE A 2 -12.32 -8.98 4.00
N ARG A 3 -11.52 -9.90 4.54
CA ARG A 3 -11.78 -10.54 5.83
C ARG A 3 -10.94 -9.85 6.90
N ILE A 4 -11.57 -9.49 8.01
CA ILE A 4 -10.96 -8.77 9.12
C ILE A 4 -11.16 -9.60 10.37
N TYR A 5 -10.08 -9.84 11.10
CA TYR A 5 -10.15 -10.49 12.41
C TYR A 5 -9.99 -9.43 13.51
N ASP A 6 -11.00 -9.31 14.33
CA ASP A 6 -10.96 -8.49 15.55
C ASP A 6 -10.34 -9.31 16.68
N VAL A 7 -9.10 -8.99 16.99
CA VAL A 7 -8.32 -9.70 18.01
C VAL A 7 -8.93 -9.54 19.39
N ALA A 8 -9.47 -8.36 19.72
CA ALA A 8 -10.02 -8.06 21.03
C ALA A 8 -11.29 -8.87 21.32
N ASN A 9 -12.13 -9.06 20.32
CA ASN A 9 -13.40 -9.78 20.44
C ASN A 9 -13.36 -11.20 19.86
N SER A 10 -12.17 -11.64 19.37
CA SER A 10 -11.98 -12.96 18.74
C SER A 10 -13.00 -13.27 17.64
N LYS A 11 -13.28 -12.26 16.79
CA LYS A 11 -14.37 -12.35 15.80
C LYS A 11 -13.94 -11.97 14.40
N TRP A 12 -14.45 -12.73 13.41
CA TRP A 12 -14.26 -12.44 12.00
C TRP A 12 -15.38 -11.56 11.45
N TYR A 13 -14.99 -10.60 10.63
CA TYR A 13 -15.88 -9.74 9.85
C TYR A 13 -15.51 -9.83 8.38
N THR A 14 -16.48 -9.53 7.53
CA THR A 14 -16.29 -9.41 6.09
C THR A 14 -16.71 -8.02 5.65
N GLN A 15 -15.84 -7.36 4.90
CA GLN A 15 -16.07 -6.01 4.41
C GLN A 15 -15.93 -5.97 2.89
N ASN A 16 -16.90 -5.36 2.21
CA ASN A 16 -16.75 -5.04 0.80
C ASN A 16 -15.76 -3.88 0.64
N ALA A 17 -14.92 -4.00 -0.37
CA ALA A 17 -14.05 -2.91 -0.78
C ALA A 17 -14.52 -2.32 -2.10
N THR A 18 -14.25 -1.04 -2.28
CA THR A 18 -14.58 -0.25 -3.47
C THR A 18 -13.33 0.22 -4.19
N GLY A 19 -13.50 0.97 -5.28
CA GLY A 19 -12.40 1.54 -6.06
C GLY A 19 -11.73 0.56 -7.01
N GLN A 20 -10.45 0.77 -7.27
CA GLN A 20 -9.65 -0.01 -8.21
C GLN A 20 -9.10 -1.25 -7.51
N VAL A 21 -9.92 -2.28 -7.36
CA VAL A 21 -9.53 -3.51 -6.65
C VAL A 21 -8.43 -4.24 -7.43
N PRO A 22 -7.30 -4.62 -6.79
CA PRO A 22 -6.25 -5.36 -7.46
C PRO A 22 -6.72 -6.71 -7.95
N GLU A 23 -6.14 -7.19 -9.05
CA GLU A 23 -6.35 -8.54 -9.56
C GLU A 23 -5.87 -9.58 -8.55
N LYS A 24 -6.42 -10.81 -8.69
CA LYS A 24 -6.04 -11.94 -7.84
C LYS A 24 -4.55 -12.24 -7.99
N ARG A 25 -3.85 -12.26 -6.88
CA ARG A 25 -2.39 -12.46 -6.85
C ARG A 25 -1.94 -13.18 -5.59
N ARG A 26 -0.76 -13.75 -5.66
CA ARG A 26 -0.05 -14.39 -4.54
C ARG A 26 1.41 -13.91 -4.51
N ARG A 27 2.12 -14.18 -3.42
CA ARG A 27 3.54 -13.83 -3.25
C ARG A 27 3.83 -12.33 -3.43
N PHE A 28 2.83 -11.49 -3.19
CA PHE A 28 3.00 -10.05 -3.06
C PHE A 28 3.54 -9.71 -1.67
N CYS A 29 4.01 -8.48 -1.47
CA CYS A 29 4.23 -7.96 -0.13
C CYS A 29 3.36 -6.75 0.16
N ALA A 30 3.21 -6.44 1.44
CA ALA A 30 2.45 -5.26 1.84
C ALA A 30 3.02 -4.66 3.13
N GLY A 31 2.83 -3.35 3.27
CA GLY A 31 3.15 -2.60 4.47
C GLY A 31 2.03 -1.65 4.83
N VAL A 32 1.94 -1.25 6.10
CA VAL A 32 0.91 -0.36 6.59
C VAL A 32 1.51 0.90 7.19
N THR A 33 0.89 2.02 6.88
CA THR A 33 1.13 3.31 7.53
C THR A 33 -0.20 4.01 7.82
N TRP A 34 -0.16 5.16 8.45
CA TRP A 34 -1.39 5.87 8.86
C TRP A 34 -1.18 7.38 8.86
N ALA A 35 -2.27 8.10 8.64
CA ALA A 35 -2.29 9.54 8.78
C ALA A 35 -1.88 9.97 10.21
N ALA A 36 -1.21 11.12 10.33
CA ALA A 36 -0.74 11.62 11.62
C ALA A 36 -1.86 11.80 12.67
N ASP A 37 -3.05 12.16 12.20
CA ASP A 37 -4.27 12.31 13.00
C ASP A 37 -5.05 11.00 13.19
N ARG A 38 -4.53 9.86 12.70
CA ARG A 38 -5.20 8.54 12.72
C ARG A 38 -6.54 8.49 11.99
N SER A 39 -6.83 9.44 11.12
CA SER A 39 -8.06 9.46 10.33
C SER A 39 -8.10 8.36 9.27
N SER A 40 -6.93 7.88 8.82
CA SER A 40 -6.83 6.76 7.90
C SER A 40 -5.64 5.86 8.19
N TYR A 41 -5.81 4.58 7.87
CA TYR A 41 -4.76 3.55 7.84
C TYR A 41 -4.66 3.06 6.40
N ASN A 42 -3.45 3.09 5.85
CA ASN A 42 -3.23 2.85 4.44
C ASN A 42 -2.29 1.66 4.26
N VAL A 43 -2.81 0.60 3.66
CA VAL A 43 -2.05 -0.62 3.34
C VAL A 43 -1.54 -0.51 1.92
N TYR A 44 -0.23 -0.45 1.76
CA TYR A 44 0.45 -0.46 0.47
C TYR A 44 0.76 -1.89 0.08
N LEU A 45 0.24 -2.33 -1.05
CA LEU A 45 0.45 -3.64 -1.64
C LEU A 45 1.31 -3.48 -2.89
N TYR A 46 2.38 -4.28 -3.01
CA TYR A 46 3.28 -4.24 -4.16
C TYR A 46 3.47 -5.61 -4.79
N GLY A 47 3.45 -5.63 -6.12
CA GLY A 47 3.86 -6.75 -6.94
C GLY A 47 3.00 -8.00 -6.78
N GLY A 48 3.62 -9.13 -6.94
CA GLY A 48 3.02 -10.44 -6.82
C GLY A 48 2.93 -11.20 -8.13
N MET A 49 2.68 -12.50 -8.01
CA MET A 49 2.44 -13.42 -9.13
C MET A 49 0.94 -13.56 -9.38
N GLY A 50 0.53 -13.55 -10.64
CA GLY A 50 -0.85 -13.78 -11.04
C GLY A 50 -1.36 -15.18 -10.68
N MET A 51 -2.66 -15.35 -10.77
CA MET A 51 -3.34 -16.63 -10.55
C MET A 51 -4.12 -17.01 -11.79
N ALA A 52 -4.21 -18.33 -12.05
CA ALA A 52 -4.97 -18.82 -13.20
C ALA A 52 -6.39 -18.20 -13.26
N PRO A 53 -6.89 -17.88 -14.46
CA PRO A 53 -6.29 -18.09 -15.78
C PRO A 53 -5.19 -17.09 -16.16
N ASN A 54 -5.10 -15.92 -15.51
CA ASN A 54 -4.06 -14.92 -15.72
C ASN A 54 -2.88 -15.18 -14.80
N THR A 55 -1.79 -15.73 -15.33
CA THR A 55 -0.58 -16.05 -14.58
C THR A 55 0.51 -14.99 -14.69
N ALA A 56 0.27 -13.91 -15.44
CA ALA A 56 1.21 -12.79 -15.50
C ALA A 56 1.44 -12.21 -14.09
N GLY A 57 2.67 -11.83 -13.82
CA GLY A 57 3.00 -11.17 -12.57
C GLY A 57 2.74 -9.67 -12.61
N PHE A 58 2.98 -9.01 -11.50
CA PHE A 58 2.69 -7.61 -11.27
C PHE A 58 3.89 -6.87 -10.69
N ASP A 59 4.02 -5.61 -11.04
CA ASP A 59 4.96 -4.64 -10.45
C ASP A 59 4.24 -3.37 -9.95
N ASP A 60 2.93 -3.46 -9.90
CA ASP A 60 2.07 -2.34 -9.53
C ASP A 60 2.00 -2.13 -8.02
N VAL A 61 1.62 -0.90 -7.64
CA VAL A 61 1.36 -0.52 -6.25
C VAL A 61 -0.10 -0.15 -6.10
N TYR A 62 -0.76 -0.77 -5.15
CA TYR A 62 -2.11 -0.42 -4.72
C TYR A 62 -2.11 0.07 -3.28
N ILE A 63 -3.03 0.96 -2.97
CA ILE A 63 -3.29 1.43 -1.60
C ILE A 63 -4.71 1.04 -1.22
N LEU A 64 -4.86 0.30 -0.12
CA LEU A 64 -6.14 0.12 0.54
C LEU A 64 -6.23 1.09 1.71
N SER A 65 -7.18 2.01 1.66
CA SER A 65 -7.42 2.92 2.76
C SER A 65 -8.56 2.46 3.66
N MET A 66 -8.32 2.49 4.97
CA MET A 66 -9.31 2.20 6.00
C MET A 66 -9.56 3.44 6.87
N PRO A 67 -10.78 3.71 7.31
CA PRO A 67 -11.95 2.84 7.33
C PRO A 67 -12.82 2.87 6.06
N SER A 68 -12.44 3.62 5.00
CA SER A 68 -13.26 3.71 3.79
C SER A 68 -13.33 2.42 2.98
N PHE A 69 -12.35 1.51 3.17
CA PHE A 69 -12.16 0.27 2.39
C PHE A 69 -12.12 0.52 0.88
N THR A 70 -11.45 1.61 0.50
CA THR A 70 -11.30 2.02 -0.90
C THR A 70 -9.92 1.68 -1.39
N TRP A 71 -9.85 0.99 -2.54
CA TRP A 71 -8.62 0.71 -3.27
C TRP A 71 -8.30 1.81 -4.27
N LEU A 72 -7.05 2.17 -4.33
CA LEU A 72 -6.46 3.05 -5.35
C LEU A 72 -5.28 2.32 -6.00
N LYS A 73 -5.27 2.21 -7.34
CA LYS A 73 -4.06 1.88 -8.07
C LYS A 73 -3.17 3.12 -8.11
N TRP A 74 -2.01 3.04 -7.52
CA TRP A 74 -1.13 4.19 -7.34
C TRP A 74 0.06 4.21 -8.29
N TYR A 75 0.47 3.01 -8.75
CA TYR A 75 1.53 2.83 -9.73
C TYR A 75 1.26 1.57 -10.59
N PRO A 76 1.64 1.55 -11.87
CA PRO A 76 1.99 2.72 -12.68
C PRO A 76 0.76 3.60 -12.95
N THR A 77 1.02 4.90 -13.16
CA THR A 77 -0.03 5.85 -13.59
C THR A 77 -0.21 5.84 -15.10
N ASP A 78 0.85 5.50 -15.83
CA ASP A 78 0.82 5.29 -17.28
C ASP A 78 0.60 3.81 -17.59
N PRO A 79 -0.53 3.43 -18.21
CA PRO A 79 -0.82 2.05 -18.54
C PRO A 79 0.09 1.48 -19.66
N SER A 80 0.81 2.33 -20.38
CA SER A 80 1.78 1.92 -21.41
C SER A 80 3.20 1.69 -20.87
N ALA A 81 3.43 1.95 -19.59
CA ALA A 81 4.72 1.73 -18.97
C ALA A 81 5.10 0.24 -19.04
N PRO A 82 6.35 -0.09 -19.37
CA PRO A 82 6.81 -1.47 -19.37
C PRO A 82 6.67 -2.08 -17.98
N ALA A 83 6.10 -3.29 -17.91
CA ALA A 83 5.93 -4.01 -16.66
C ALA A 83 7.18 -4.87 -16.36
N PHE A 84 7.59 -4.86 -15.11
CA PHE A 84 8.68 -5.69 -14.58
C PHE A 84 8.16 -6.52 -13.39
N PRO A 85 7.39 -7.60 -13.65
CA PRO A 85 6.73 -8.37 -12.61
C PRO A 85 7.71 -8.85 -11.55
N HIS A 86 7.38 -8.59 -10.27
CA HIS A 86 8.25 -8.86 -9.13
C HIS A 86 7.46 -9.50 -8.00
N HIS A 87 7.90 -10.68 -7.53
CA HIS A 87 7.20 -11.45 -6.51
C HIS A 87 8.16 -12.11 -5.50
N SER A 88 7.62 -12.76 -4.48
CA SER A 88 8.38 -13.48 -3.43
C SER A 88 9.36 -12.59 -2.65
N LEU A 89 8.97 -11.36 -2.44
CA LEU A 89 9.74 -10.30 -1.81
C LEU A 89 9.19 -9.96 -0.42
N SER A 90 9.94 -9.21 0.37
CA SER A 90 9.49 -8.70 1.66
C SER A 90 9.33 -7.19 1.63
N CYS A 91 8.34 -6.68 2.34
CA CYS A 91 8.08 -5.24 2.51
C CYS A 91 8.24 -4.85 3.98
N ASN A 92 9.05 -3.84 4.24
CA ASN A 92 9.33 -3.36 5.59
C ASN A 92 9.13 -1.85 5.66
N VAL A 93 8.11 -1.41 6.40
CA VAL A 93 7.84 0.02 6.57
C VAL A 93 8.78 0.60 7.62
N ILE A 94 9.53 1.63 7.24
CA ILE A 94 10.49 2.33 8.08
C ILE A 94 9.94 3.72 8.40
N SER A 95 9.92 4.07 9.67
CA SER A 95 9.45 5.38 10.18
C SER A 95 8.05 5.79 9.68
N GLY A 96 7.24 4.82 9.23
CA GLY A 96 5.92 5.05 8.68
C GLY A 96 5.86 5.77 7.34
N SER A 97 6.99 6.18 6.77
CA SER A 97 7.07 7.05 5.58
C SER A 97 7.65 6.38 4.35
N GLN A 98 8.40 5.31 4.53
CA GLN A 98 9.09 4.60 3.46
C GLN A 98 8.89 3.10 3.62
N MET A 99 8.84 2.38 2.51
CA MET A 99 8.74 0.93 2.51
C MET A 99 9.91 0.33 1.73
N LEU A 100 10.80 -0.36 2.43
CA LEU A 100 11.87 -1.13 1.82
C LEU A 100 11.33 -2.45 1.30
N ILE A 101 11.53 -2.68 0.02
CA ILE A 101 11.19 -3.91 -0.68
C ILE A 101 12.50 -4.65 -0.92
N ILE A 102 12.61 -5.85 -0.36
CA ILE A 102 13.88 -6.59 -0.31
C ILE A 102 13.73 -7.95 -0.96
N GLY A 103 14.67 -8.28 -1.82
CA GLY A 103 14.77 -9.56 -2.49
C GLY A 103 13.63 -9.78 -3.51
N GLY A 104 13.34 -11.04 -3.77
CA GLY A 104 12.29 -11.44 -4.70
C GLY A 104 12.85 -11.99 -6.02
N THR A 105 11.94 -12.26 -6.93
CA THR A 105 12.21 -12.85 -8.24
C THR A 105 11.47 -12.09 -9.31
N PHE A 106 12.14 -11.80 -10.41
CA PHE A 106 11.53 -11.28 -11.65
C PHE A 106 11.14 -12.44 -12.56
N GLU A 107 9.90 -12.49 -13.02
CA GLU A 107 9.42 -13.58 -13.90
C GLU A 107 10.06 -13.58 -15.28
N THR A 108 10.51 -12.41 -15.73
CA THR A 108 11.02 -12.17 -17.07
C THR A 108 12.54 -12.23 -17.17
N SER A 109 13.24 -12.45 -16.07
CA SER A 109 14.70 -12.43 -16.03
C SER A 109 15.25 -13.25 -14.89
N ASP A 110 16.25 -14.07 -15.18
CA ASP A 110 17.06 -14.79 -14.17
C ASP A 110 18.22 -13.93 -13.65
N ALA A 111 18.35 -12.69 -14.14
CA ALA A 111 19.40 -11.78 -13.68
C ALA A 111 19.12 -11.35 -12.24
N CYS A 112 20.20 -11.21 -11.48
CA CYS A 112 20.13 -10.51 -10.19
C CYS A 112 19.64 -9.08 -10.42
N ASP A 113 18.96 -8.55 -9.40
CA ASP A 113 18.50 -7.16 -9.40
C ASP A 113 19.65 -6.17 -9.66
N ALA A 114 19.30 -4.96 -10.08
CA ALA A 114 20.30 -3.94 -10.45
C ALA A 114 21.40 -3.80 -9.39
N PRO A 115 22.67 -3.91 -9.75
CA PRO A 115 23.78 -3.87 -8.78
C PRO A 115 23.79 -2.62 -7.91
N SER A 116 23.25 -1.50 -8.42
CA SER A 116 23.18 -0.22 -7.71
C SER A 116 22.25 -0.22 -6.52
N VAL A 117 21.31 -1.15 -6.44
CA VAL A 117 20.29 -1.23 -5.36
C VAL A 117 20.41 -2.50 -4.52
N TRP A 118 21.28 -3.44 -4.91
CA TRP A 118 21.56 -4.67 -4.16
C TRP A 118 20.31 -5.45 -3.75
N GLY A 119 19.33 -5.55 -4.65
CA GLY A 119 18.08 -6.23 -4.39
C GLY A 119 17.17 -5.50 -3.38
N THR A 120 17.38 -4.21 -3.18
CA THR A 120 16.60 -3.40 -2.25
C THR A 120 16.05 -2.17 -2.96
N HIS A 121 14.73 -2.06 -3.03
CA HIS A 121 14.04 -0.89 -3.56
C HIS A 121 13.36 -0.12 -2.44
N ASN A 122 13.35 1.20 -2.52
CA ASN A 122 12.65 2.03 -1.56
C ASN A 122 11.46 2.73 -2.19
N LEU A 123 10.28 2.48 -1.63
CA LEU A 123 9.02 3.12 -1.98
C LEU A 123 8.74 4.25 -0.99
N ASN A 124 8.64 5.48 -1.49
CA ASN A 124 8.26 6.65 -0.70
C ASN A 124 6.74 6.71 -0.59
N LEU A 125 6.18 6.32 0.56
CA LEU A 125 4.74 6.11 0.76
C LEU A 125 3.91 7.40 0.63
N GLY A 126 4.51 8.55 0.97
CA GLY A 126 3.83 9.86 0.88
C GLY A 126 4.27 10.71 -0.31
N LYS A 127 5.27 10.28 -1.08
CA LYS A 127 5.99 11.13 -2.04
C LYS A 127 6.47 12.45 -1.41
N ASP A 128 6.77 12.43 -0.13
CA ASP A 128 7.09 13.64 0.64
C ASP A 128 8.61 13.90 0.61
N ASP A 129 9.14 14.05 -0.58
CA ASP A 129 10.50 14.48 -0.82
C ASP A 129 10.54 15.59 -1.88
N ALA A 130 11.70 16.20 -2.05
CA ALA A 130 11.88 17.32 -2.99
C ALA A 130 11.64 16.91 -4.46
N THR A 131 11.70 15.62 -4.78
CA THR A 131 11.52 15.10 -6.14
C THR A 131 10.09 14.65 -6.42
N ASN A 132 9.26 14.54 -5.38
CA ASN A 132 7.92 13.97 -5.46
C ASN A 132 7.90 12.59 -6.13
N SER A 133 9.00 11.84 -5.93
CA SER A 133 9.22 10.54 -6.55
C SER A 133 8.63 9.42 -5.72
N LEU A 134 8.01 8.47 -6.39
CA LEU A 134 7.51 7.25 -5.75
C LEU A 134 8.67 6.32 -5.39
N TRP A 135 9.57 6.10 -6.34
CA TRP A 135 10.78 5.30 -6.17
C TRP A 135 11.96 6.23 -5.95
N ALA A 136 12.57 6.17 -4.79
CA ALA A 136 13.69 7.03 -4.39
C ALA A 136 14.68 6.23 -3.54
N PHE A 137 15.90 6.73 -3.40
CA PHE A 137 16.82 6.17 -2.41
C PHE A 137 16.28 6.36 -1.00
N PHE A 138 16.59 5.41 -0.13
CA PHE A 138 16.22 5.51 1.28
C PHE A 138 16.79 6.79 1.91
N ASN A 139 15.91 7.55 2.55
CA ASN A 139 16.26 8.79 3.23
C ASN A 139 16.00 8.65 4.74
N PRO A 140 17.03 8.54 5.59
CA PRO A 140 16.86 8.36 7.03
C PRO A 140 16.20 9.55 7.72
N ASN A 141 16.18 10.72 7.07
CA ASN A 141 15.54 11.94 7.62
C ASN A 141 14.05 12.03 7.28
N LEU A 142 13.55 11.18 6.40
CA LEU A 142 12.12 11.14 6.06
C LEU A 142 11.38 10.27 7.09
N THR A 143 10.89 10.90 8.15
CA THR A 143 10.28 10.22 9.30
C THR A 143 8.78 10.50 9.47
N SER A 144 8.19 11.27 8.55
CA SER A 144 6.76 11.60 8.57
C SER A 144 6.07 11.10 7.30
N TYR A 145 4.85 10.64 7.49
CA TYR A 145 3.99 10.22 6.39
C TYR A 145 2.91 11.26 6.14
N LYS A 146 2.76 11.65 4.89
CA LYS A 146 1.61 12.43 4.41
C LYS A 146 0.76 11.55 3.50
N VAL A 147 -0.54 11.55 3.73
CA VAL A 147 -1.47 10.81 2.86
C VAL A 147 -1.39 11.40 1.45
N PRO A 148 -1.14 10.59 0.42
CA PRO A 148 -1.06 11.08 -0.95
C PRO A 148 -2.32 11.86 -1.36
N PRO A 149 -2.18 13.00 -2.07
CA PRO A 149 -3.32 13.80 -2.52
C PRO A 149 -4.32 13.00 -3.37
N GLU A 150 -3.82 12.08 -4.18
CA GLU A 150 -4.64 11.21 -5.03
C GLU A 150 -5.53 10.29 -4.20
N LEU A 151 -5.03 9.83 -3.05
CA LEU A 151 -5.79 9.03 -2.11
C LEU A 151 -6.84 9.88 -1.39
N LEU A 152 -6.45 11.06 -0.89
CA LEU A 152 -7.37 12.01 -0.24
C LEU A 152 -8.55 12.38 -1.15
N ALA A 153 -8.30 12.58 -2.44
CA ALA A 153 -9.35 12.86 -3.41
C ALA A 153 -10.36 11.71 -3.57
N LYS A 154 -9.96 10.48 -3.27
CA LYS A 154 -10.81 9.29 -3.38
C LYS A 154 -11.58 8.97 -2.11
N ILE A 155 -10.96 9.15 -0.94
CA ILE A 155 -11.57 8.75 0.33
C ILE A 155 -12.34 9.90 1.01
N GLY A 156 -12.21 11.11 0.50
CA GLY A 156 -12.69 12.33 1.14
C GLY A 156 -11.81 12.67 2.36
N GLY A 157 -11.27 13.85 2.39
CA GLY A 157 -10.44 14.31 3.50
C GLY A 157 -9.89 15.69 3.17
N LYS A 158 -9.67 16.49 4.19
CA LYS A 158 -8.92 17.75 4.06
C LYS A 158 -7.53 17.49 4.60
N TYR A 159 -6.53 18.11 4.02
CA TYR A 159 -5.21 18.25 4.62
C TYR A 159 -5.38 18.92 5.99
N VAL A 160 -5.34 18.14 7.04
CA VAL A 160 -5.38 18.69 8.40
C VAL A 160 -3.94 18.80 8.86
N HIS A 161 -3.47 20.02 9.06
CA HIS A 161 -2.26 20.29 9.84
C HIS A 161 -2.39 19.63 11.22
N PRO A 162 -1.31 19.09 11.80
CA PRO A 162 -1.38 18.35 13.04
C PRO A 162 -1.80 19.27 14.19
N ALA A 163 -3.03 19.16 14.62
CA ALA A 163 -3.54 19.76 15.83
C ALA A 163 -4.05 18.66 16.74
N ARG A 164 -3.25 18.34 17.75
CA ARG A 164 -3.50 17.59 18.99
C ARG A 164 -4.29 16.28 18.94
N PRO A 165 -3.79 15.20 19.57
CA PRO A 165 -4.47 13.92 19.64
C PRO A 165 -5.65 14.00 20.60
N SER A 166 -6.86 14.01 20.07
CA SER A 166 -8.03 13.55 20.82
C SER A 166 -8.35 12.15 20.35
N LEU A 167 -8.03 11.17 21.18
CA LEU A 167 -8.49 9.80 21.05
C LEU A 167 -10.03 9.75 21.12
N ARG A 168 -10.67 9.85 19.97
CA ARG A 168 -12.04 9.40 19.78
C ARG A 168 -12.08 8.70 18.43
N PHE A 169 -12.16 7.37 18.46
CA PHE A 169 -12.63 6.62 17.30
C PHE A 169 -14.06 7.08 17.02
N PRO A 170 -14.39 7.56 15.81
CA PRO A 170 -15.78 7.70 15.46
C PRO A 170 -16.37 6.30 15.41
N VAL A 171 -17.34 6.09 16.25
CA VAL A 171 -18.14 4.88 16.33
C VAL A 171 -18.89 4.70 15.02
N ALA A 172 -18.78 3.48 14.48
CA ALA A 172 -19.75 2.85 13.58
C ALA A 172 -19.96 3.46 12.20
N TYR A 173 -19.22 2.94 11.23
CA TYR A 173 -19.91 2.52 10.02
C TYR A 173 -20.60 1.18 10.35
N PRO A 174 -21.89 1.01 10.01
CA PRO A 174 -22.60 -0.24 10.28
C PRO A 174 -21.94 -1.36 9.48
N PHE A 175 -21.25 -2.25 10.17
CA PHE A 175 -20.80 -3.51 9.59
C PHE A 175 -22.04 -4.30 9.18
N GLN A 176 -22.31 -4.42 7.89
CA GLN A 176 -23.33 -5.34 7.44
C GLN A 176 -22.84 -6.76 7.66
N LEU A 177 -23.42 -7.40 8.64
CA LEU A 177 -23.25 -8.83 8.88
C LEU A 177 -24.02 -9.59 7.78
N SER A 178 -23.32 -10.16 6.80
CA SER A 178 -23.90 -11.25 6.01
C SER A 178 -23.71 -12.55 6.77
N ARG A 179 -24.82 -13.20 7.11
CA ARG A 179 -24.89 -14.56 7.65
C ARG A 179 -24.42 -15.59 6.61
#